data_0dbff4e7313541269344bd852adeb6c6
#
_entry.id   0dbff4e7313541269344bd852adeb6c6
#
_cell.length_a   1.000
_cell.length_b   1.000
_cell.length_c   1.000
_cell.angle_alpha   90.00
_cell.angle_beta   90.00
_cell.angle_gamma   90.00
#
_symmetry.space_group_name_H-M   'P 1'
#
loop_
_entity.id
_entity.type
_entity.pdbx_description
1 polymer ?
#
loop_
_entity_poly.entity_id
_entity_poly.type
_entity_poly.pdbx_seq_one_letter_code
_entity_poly.pdbx_strand_id
1 'polypeptide(L)'
;MTTSRRGFIQSLCATLPVFSFDQIAAATTLGFRFVKVAREAGLRAKTIFGGERTNRLLLETTGCGCAFFDYDNDGWLDIFLVNGTRFETTWPANAAPVSRLYKNNRDGTFTDITVKAGVARTGWGQGVCAGDYDNDGFDDLFVSYWGECSLWHNNGNGTFTDAARKAGVSCGRSGLRRWNTGCAFVDYDRDGLLDLFVANYIDFDPATVAVPESGKCLYRGLRVACGPPGLQGGKNILFHNNGDGTFADVSANSGVLKTAGTYGLGVLVSDFDNDGWPDIYVANDSTSSTLYKNNHDGTFTDVAIEAGAAYSADGKSQAGMGVAAADYDCDGNLDIVKTNFAGDTSSLYRNAGKMVFDDQTFQAGLGRNTRFLGWGVTFGDFDNDGWADILMCNGHVYPEVGETAQESGYRERKVLYRNLGNGKFADVSTESGPGILEAVSARGCALGDFDNDGDLDVLVNCTNDVPQLLRCDQAAGNHWLKLKLIGTKSNRSAIGARVYCTTGGHRQMDEVRSGGSYISQSDFRIHFGLGAAESAEIEVRWPSGTVEKFSTKVDRILTFREGQMP
;
A
#
# COMPACT_ATOMS: atom_id res chain seq x y z
N MET A 1 82.07 26.98 12.75
CA MET A 1 82.29 25.57 12.35
C MET A 1 80.90 24.97 12.09
N THR A 2 80.68 24.77 10.81
CA THR A 2 79.42 24.23 10.22
C THR A 2 79.35 22.71 10.39
N THR A 3 78.32 22.18 10.95
CA THR A 3 77.99 20.76 10.84
C THR A 3 76.54 20.62 10.33
N SER A 4 76.49 19.90 9.25
CA SER A 4 75.46 19.67 8.28
C SER A 4 74.25 18.88 8.88
N ARG A 5 73.07 19.36 8.56
CA ARG A 5 71.80 18.63 8.71
C ARG A 5 71.64 17.59 7.58
N ARG A 6 72.35 16.49 7.62
CA ARG A 6 72.12 15.32 6.74
C ARG A 6 72.58 14.07 7.50
N GLY A 7 71.68 13.37 8.10
CA GLY A 7 71.98 12.11 8.77
C GLY A 7 71.00 11.64 9.81
N PHE A 8 69.66 11.83 9.57
CA PHE A 8 68.67 11.22 10.48
C PHE A 8 67.34 10.90 9.75
N ILE A 9 67.46 10.28 8.58
CA ILE A 9 66.31 9.64 7.93
C ILE A 9 66.85 8.36 7.26
N GLN A 10 67.14 7.35 8.05
CA GLN A 10 67.24 5.96 7.61
C GLN A 10 67.14 5.08 8.86
N SER A 11 66.00 4.44 9.00
CA SER A 11 65.64 3.27 9.85
C SER A 11 64.37 3.51 10.62
N LEU A 12 63.24 3.42 9.93
CA LEU A 12 61.98 2.94 10.49
C LEU A 12 61.08 2.51 9.30
N CYS A 13 61.54 1.50 8.54
CA CYS A 13 60.64 0.63 7.81
C CYS A 13 60.10 -0.41 8.81
N ALA A 14 59.14 -0.02 9.62
CA ALA A 14 58.29 -0.96 10.31
C ALA A 14 57.29 -1.50 9.31
N THR A 15 57.34 -2.77 9.01
CA THR A 15 56.40 -3.56 8.27
C THR A 15 55.02 -3.45 8.94
N LEU A 16 54.16 -2.59 8.39
CA LEU A 16 52.73 -2.67 8.64
C LEU A 16 52.21 -3.95 7.98
N PRO A 17 51.45 -4.80 8.65
CA PRO A 17 50.79 -5.90 7.99
C PRO A 17 49.81 -5.32 6.98
N VAL A 18 50.04 -5.62 5.70
CA VAL A 18 49.05 -5.45 4.64
C VAL A 18 47.89 -6.37 5.02
N PHE A 19 46.84 -5.83 5.64
CA PHE A 19 45.59 -6.52 5.69
C PHE A 19 45.09 -6.58 4.25
N SER A 20 45.24 -7.75 3.64
CA SER A 20 44.54 -8.10 2.42
C SER A 20 43.03 -8.04 2.72
N PHE A 21 42.37 -7.03 2.17
CA PHE A 21 40.91 -7.02 2.04
C PHE A 21 40.50 -8.01 0.94
N ASP A 22 40.77 -9.29 1.14
CA ASP A 22 40.19 -10.40 0.41
C ASP A 22 39.16 -11.11 1.34
N GLN A 23 38.21 -10.37 1.88
CA GLN A 23 36.87 -10.88 2.08
C GLN A 23 36.06 -10.45 0.86
N ILE A 24 36.24 -11.16 -0.24
CA ILE A 24 35.16 -11.38 -1.19
C ILE A 24 34.07 -12.07 -0.34
N ALA A 25 33.13 -11.27 0.20
CA ALA A 25 31.89 -11.81 0.66
C ALA A 25 31.36 -12.60 -0.53
N ALA A 26 31.31 -13.93 -0.42
CA ALA A 26 30.55 -14.74 -1.33
C ALA A 26 29.18 -14.06 -1.39
N ALA A 27 28.80 -13.52 -2.54
CA ALA A 27 27.48 -12.99 -2.76
C ALA A 27 26.57 -14.17 -2.46
N THR A 28 25.96 -14.18 -1.28
CA THR A 28 24.83 -15.05 -0.98
C THR A 28 23.82 -14.68 -2.02
N THR A 29 23.60 -15.55 -3.00
CA THR A 29 22.55 -15.34 -3.99
C THR A 29 21.27 -15.15 -3.19
N LEU A 30 20.64 -13.98 -3.37
CA LEU A 30 19.30 -13.73 -2.83
C LEU A 30 18.43 -14.88 -3.30
N GLY A 31 17.76 -15.59 -2.40
CA GLY A 31 17.03 -16.83 -2.70
C GLY A 31 15.82 -16.65 -3.59
N PHE A 32 15.56 -15.44 -4.09
CA PHE A 32 14.42 -15.08 -4.95
C PHE A 32 14.76 -13.98 -5.94
N ARG A 33 13.91 -13.78 -6.95
CA ARG A 33 14.01 -12.67 -7.90
C ARG A 33 12.65 -12.29 -8.47
N PHE A 34 12.47 -11.03 -8.84
CA PHE A 34 11.28 -10.54 -9.51
C PHE A 34 11.43 -10.48 -11.03
N VAL A 35 10.50 -11.13 -11.73
CA VAL A 35 10.40 -11.18 -13.19
C VAL A 35 9.16 -10.43 -13.64
N LYS A 36 9.29 -9.62 -14.66
CA LYS A 36 8.17 -8.89 -15.29
C LYS A 36 7.40 -9.82 -16.21
N VAL A 37 6.10 -9.99 -15.95
CA VAL A 37 5.23 -10.88 -16.74
C VAL A 37 3.96 -10.18 -17.26
N ALA A 38 3.74 -8.90 -16.97
CA ALA A 38 2.49 -8.19 -17.30
C ALA A 38 2.08 -8.30 -18.77
N ARG A 39 3.03 -8.16 -19.70
CA ARG A 39 2.75 -8.19 -21.13
C ARG A 39 2.37 -9.58 -21.60
N GLU A 40 3.10 -10.59 -21.16
CA GLU A 40 2.88 -12.01 -21.41
C GLU A 40 1.55 -12.46 -20.79
N ALA A 41 1.27 -11.96 -19.58
CA ALA A 41 0.01 -12.17 -18.87
C ALA A 41 -1.20 -11.45 -19.50
N GLY A 42 -1.02 -10.63 -20.54
CA GLY A 42 -2.13 -9.98 -21.25
C GLY A 42 -2.50 -8.58 -20.74
N LEU A 43 -1.80 -8.04 -19.74
CA LEU A 43 -2.03 -6.70 -19.18
C LEU A 43 -1.36 -5.64 -20.07
N ARG A 44 -2.06 -5.17 -21.11
CA ARG A 44 -1.50 -4.29 -22.15
C ARG A 44 -2.09 -2.89 -22.17
N ALA A 45 -3.17 -2.66 -21.45
CA ALA A 45 -3.81 -1.36 -21.44
C ALA A 45 -3.05 -0.38 -20.53
N LYS A 46 -2.80 0.82 -21.03
CA LYS A 46 -2.17 1.88 -20.23
C LYS A 46 -3.14 2.48 -19.24
N THR A 47 -2.66 2.81 -18.07
CA THR A 47 -3.34 3.73 -17.17
C THR A 47 -3.07 5.16 -17.65
N ILE A 48 -4.11 5.90 -17.94
CA ILE A 48 -4.01 7.30 -18.36
C ILE A 48 -4.26 8.19 -17.14
N PHE A 49 -3.29 9.05 -16.81
CA PHE A 49 -3.43 9.96 -15.69
C PHE A 49 -2.58 11.22 -15.90
N GLY A 50 -3.24 12.37 -16.17
CA GLY A 50 -2.57 13.62 -16.46
C GLY A 50 -1.72 13.61 -17.73
N GLY A 51 -0.83 14.58 -17.84
CA GLY A 51 0.04 14.77 -19.00
C GLY A 51 1.21 13.79 -19.04
N GLU A 52 1.73 13.50 -20.23
CA GLU A 52 2.92 12.65 -20.40
C GLU A 52 4.23 13.45 -20.30
N ARG A 53 4.19 14.75 -20.57
CA ARG A 53 5.36 15.65 -20.59
C ARG A 53 5.27 16.77 -19.57
N THR A 54 4.06 17.20 -19.26
CA THR A 54 3.77 18.29 -18.32
C THR A 54 2.45 18.02 -17.64
N ASN A 55 2.36 18.36 -16.35
CA ASN A 55 1.11 18.39 -15.61
C ASN A 55 0.72 19.85 -15.34
N ARG A 56 -0.52 20.21 -15.65
CA ARG A 56 -1.02 21.57 -15.43
C ARG A 56 -1.60 21.77 -14.04
N LEU A 57 -2.19 20.74 -13.49
CA LEU A 57 -2.90 20.79 -12.23
C LEU A 57 -2.44 19.67 -11.31
N LEU A 58 -2.51 19.92 -10.00
CA LEU A 58 -2.12 18.94 -8.97
C LEU A 58 -2.86 17.60 -9.14
N LEU A 59 -4.13 17.61 -9.56
CA LEU A 59 -4.91 16.39 -9.76
C LEU A 59 -4.26 15.43 -10.78
N GLU A 60 -3.45 15.92 -11.69
CA GLU A 60 -2.76 15.13 -12.71
C GLU A 60 -1.51 14.41 -12.18
N THR A 61 -1.11 14.65 -10.91
CA THR A 61 0.16 14.16 -10.36
C THR A 61 0.03 12.89 -9.51
N THR A 62 -1.15 12.63 -8.94
CA THR A 62 -1.33 11.60 -7.90
C THR A 62 -1.42 10.17 -8.42
N GLY A 63 -1.97 9.95 -9.61
CA GLY A 63 -2.15 8.60 -10.14
C GLY A 63 -3.25 7.81 -9.43
N CYS A 64 -3.23 6.49 -9.59
CA CYS A 64 -4.30 5.61 -9.13
C CYS A 64 -3.80 4.31 -8.49
N GLY A 65 -4.72 3.68 -7.72
CA GLY A 65 -4.55 2.38 -7.09
C GLY A 65 -4.77 1.20 -8.03
N CYS A 66 -4.55 0.00 -7.47
CA CYS A 66 -4.84 -1.29 -8.10
C CYS A 66 -5.30 -2.29 -7.02
N ALA A 67 -5.91 -3.40 -7.46
CA ALA A 67 -6.37 -4.43 -6.55
C ALA A 67 -6.07 -5.83 -7.07
N PHE A 68 -5.68 -6.72 -6.14
CA PHE A 68 -5.85 -8.16 -6.26
C PHE A 68 -7.06 -8.59 -5.43
N PHE A 69 -7.96 -9.36 -5.99
CA PHE A 69 -9.11 -9.95 -5.29
C PHE A 69 -9.70 -11.11 -6.13
N ASP A 70 -10.42 -12.00 -5.50
CA ASP A 70 -11.04 -13.19 -6.13
C ASP A 70 -12.55 -12.88 -6.33
N TYR A 71 -12.89 -12.19 -7.46
CA TYR A 71 -14.25 -11.66 -7.65
C TYR A 71 -15.32 -12.74 -7.89
N ASP A 72 -14.95 -13.93 -8.38
CA ASP A 72 -15.90 -15.00 -8.67
C ASP A 72 -15.71 -16.25 -7.78
N ASN A 73 -14.93 -16.11 -6.69
CA ASN A 73 -14.67 -17.15 -5.68
C ASN A 73 -14.10 -18.44 -6.27
N ASP A 74 -13.30 -18.34 -7.34
CA ASP A 74 -12.70 -19.49 -7.98
C ASP A 74 -11.33 -19.91 -7.40
N GLY A 75 -10.85 -19.14 -6.41
CA GLY A 75 -9.59 -19.36 -5.69
C GLY A 75 -8.36 -18.77 -6.39
N TRP A 76 -8.54 -18.01 -7.47
CA TRP A 76 -7.47 -17.34 -8.20
C TRP A 76 -7.68 -15.82 -8.16
N LEU A 77 -6.59 -15.10 -7.95
CA LEU A 77 -6.65 -13.65 -7.87
C LEU A 77 -6.86 -13.01 -9.24
N ASP A 78 -7.86 -12.17 -9.30
CA ASP A 78 -8.16 -11.29 -10.41
C ASP A 78 -7.54 -9.91 -10.18
N ILE A 79 -7.52 -9.07 -11.21
CA ILE A 79 -6.88 -7.76 -11.16
C ILE A 79 -7.87 -6.67 -11.48
N PHE A 80 -7.97 -5.65 -10.61
CA PHE A 80 -8.64 -4.39 -10.92
C PHE A 80 -7.62 -3.25 -10.99
N LEU A 81 -7.63 -2.50 -12.10
CA LEU A 81 -6.79 -1.33 -12.31
C LEU A 81 -7.65 -0.08 -12.38
N VAL A 82 -7.49 0.81 -11.42
CA VAL A 82 -8.13 2.12 -11.45
C VAL A 82 -7.49 2.96 -12.55
N ASN A 83 -8.28 3.76 -13.24
CA ASN A 83 -7.81 4.62 -14.32
C ASN A 83 -8.31 6.07 -14.13
N GLY A 84 -7.52 7.00 -14.64
CA GLY A 84 -7.84 8.42 -14.64
C GLY A 84 -8.21 8.93 -16.04
N THR A 85 -7.83 10.18 -16.31
CA THR A 85 -8.05 10.87 -17.58
C THR A 85 -7.07 12.05 -17.76
N ARG A 86 -7.34 12.97 -18.68
CA ARG A 86 -6.62 14.24 -18.92
C ARG A 86 -7.60 15.39 -19.05
N PHE A 87 -7.24 16.56 -18.54
CA PHE A 87 -8.11 17.75 -18.62
C PHE A 87 -8.29 18.27 -20.05
N GLU A 88 -7.24 18.26 -20.86
CA GLU A 88 -7.22 18.90 -22.18
C GLU A 88 -7.60 17.97 -23.33
N THR A 89 -8.06 16.75 -23.04
CA THR A 89 -8.36 15.76 -24.07
C THR A 89 -9.86 15.54 -24.17
N THR A 90 -10.44 15.85 -25.32
CA THR A 90 -11.78 15.37 -25.66
C THR A 90 -11.64 13.97 -26.25
N TRP A 91 -12.12 12.99 -25.54
CA TRP A 91 -12.07 11.61 -25.96
C TRP A 91 -13.20 11.32 -26.97
N PRO A 92 -12.91 10.62 -28.08
CA PRO A 92 -13.97 10.08 -28.92
C PRO A 92 -14.90 9.16 -28.12
N ALA A 93 -16.13 9.02 -28.58
CA ALA A 93 -17.06 8.06 -27.98
C ALA A 93 -16.42 6.66 -27.94
N ASN A 94 -16.52 5.98 -26.82
CA ASN A 94 -15.95 4.66 -26.55
C ASN A 94 -14.39 4.58 -26.53
N ALA A 95 -13.68 5.71 -26.57
CA ALA A 95 -12.21 5.76 -26.50
C ALA A 95 -11.70 6.40 -25.20
N ALA A 96 -12.57 6.91 -24.34
CA ALA A 96 -12.19 7.44 -23.03
C ALA A 96 -11.58 6.34 -22.15
N PRO A 97 -10.51 6.64 -21.38
CA PRO A 97 -9.91 5.66 -20.47
C PRO A 97 -10.92 5.25 -19.40
N VAL A 98 -10.96 3.96 -19.10
CA VAL A 98 -11.80 3.36 -18.06
C VAL A 98 -10.96 2.51 -17.11
N SER A 99 -11.41 2.38 -15.87
CA SER A 99 -10.89 1.35 -14.97
C SER A 99 -11.13 -0.03 -15.55
N ARG A 100 -10.27 -1.00 -15.25
CA ARG A 100 -10.29 -2.31 -15.91
C ARG A 100 -10.33 -3.45 -14.91
N LEU A 101 -11.14 -4.45 -15.23
CA LEU A 101 -11.20 -5.73 -14.54
C LEU A 101 -10.66 -6.83 -15.46
N TYR A 102 -9.69 -7.57 -14.96
CA TYR A 102 -9.06 -8.68 -15.65
C TYR A 102 -9.29 -9.97 -14.86
N LYS A 103 -9.92 -10.96 -15.52
CA LYS A 103 -10.09 -12.30 -14.95
C LYS A 103 -8.84 -13.13 -15.15
N ASN A 104 -8.41 -13.83 -14.10
CA ASN A 104 -7.34 -14.81 -14.13
C ASN A 104 -7.78 -16.07 -14.92
N ASN A 105 -6.99 -16.49 -15.90
CA ASN A 105 -7.25 -17.67 -16.70
C ASN A 105 -6.66 -18.97 -16.10
N ARG A 106 -5.97 -18.89 -14.94
CA ARG A 106 -5.32 -20.01 -14.22
C ARG A 106 -4.14 -20.64 -14.99
N ASP A 107 -3.58 -19.92 -15.92
CA ASP A 107 -2.42 -20.32 -16.74
C ASP A 107 -1.33 -19.24 -16.79
N GLY A 108 -1.35 -18.30 -15.82
CA GLY A 108 -0.47 -17.16 -15.77
C GLY A 108 -0.89 -16.00 -16.68
N THR A 109 -2.07 -16.10 -17.34
CA THR A 109 -2.61 -15.03 -18.19
C THR A 109 -3.94 -14.48 -17.67
N PHE A 110 -4.33 -13.30 -18.17
CA PHE A 110 -5.57 -12.63 -17.79
C PHE A 110 -6.37 -12.19 -19.01
N THR A 111 -7.69 -12.20 -18.87
CA THR A 111 -8.64 -11.73 -19.88
C THR A 111 -9.32 -10.45 -19.40
N ASP A 112 -9.28 -9.39 -20.21
CA ASP A 112 -10.04 -8.14 -19.95
C ASP A 112 -11.54 -8.41 -20.06
N ILE A 113 -12.25 -8.34 -18.93
CA ILE A 113 -13.70 -8.52 -18.84
C ILE A 113 -14.46 -7.25 -18.48
N THR A 114 -13.80 -6.10 -18.48
CA THR A 114 -14.31 -4.79 -18.03
C THR A 114 -15.72 -4.47 -18.54
N VAL A 115 -15.93 -4.61 -19.86
CA VAL A 115 -17.23 -4.31 -20.48
C VAL A 115 -18.27 -5.38 -20.15
N LYS A 116 -17.86 -6.65 -20.15
CA LYS A 116 -18.73 -7.79 -19.79
C LYS A 116 -19.18 -7.71 -18.35
N ALA A 117 -18.27 -7.35 -17.45
CA ALA A 117 -18.53 -7.21 -16.01
C ALA A 117 -19.36 -5.95 -15.67
N GLY A 118 -19.46 -4.98 -16.59
CA GLY A 118 -20.23 -3.75 -16.38
C GLY A 118 -19.50 -2.67 -15.58
N VAL A 119 -18.18 -2.79 -15.35
CA VAL A 119 -17.40 -1.87 -14.49
C VAL A 119 -16.68 -0.76 -15.27
N ALA A 120 -16.97 -0.60 -16.57
CA ALA A 120 -16.36 0.41 -17.42
C ALA A 120 -16.82 1.82 -17.00
N ARG A 121 -16.03 2.52 -16.18
CA ARG A 121 -16.29 3.89 -15.75
C ARG A 121 -15.12 4.80 -16.09
N THR A 122 -15.44 5.98 -16.65
CA THR A 122 -14.50 7.06 -16.94
C THR A 122 -14.42 8.05 -15.79
N GLY A 123 -13.37 8.84 -15.71
CA GLY A 123 -13.21 9.94 -14.75
C GLY A 123 -11.84 9.92 -14.08
N TRP A 124 -11.67 10.72 -13.04
CA TRP A 124 -10.45 10.79 -12.25
C TRP A 124 -10.53 9.78 -11.10
N GLY A 125 -10.39 8.50 -11.42
CA GLY A 125 -10.30 7.44 -10.43
C GLY A 125 -9.05 7.60 -9.58
N GLN A 126 -9.15 7.26 -8.29
CA GLN A 126 -8.06 7.37 -7.32
C GLN A 126 -7.78 6.00 -6.68
N GLY A 127 -8.43 5.69 -5.57
CA GLY A 127 -8.23 4.48 -4.81
C GLY A 127 -9.26 3.40 -5.06
N VAL A 128 -8.95 2.20 -4.58
CA VAL A 128 -9.83 1.05 -4.58
C VAL A 128 -9.63 0.24 -3.30
N CYS A 129 -10.74 -0.25 -2.73
CA CYS A 129 -10.74 -1.27 -1.70
C CYS A 129 -11.81 -2.32 -1.99
N ALA A 130 -11.59 -3.53 -1.48
CA ALA A 130 -12.51 -4.65 -1.60
C ALA A 130 -13.10 -5.04 -0.25
N GLY A 131 -14.27 -5.72 -0.26
CA GLY A 131 -14.95 -6.29 0.89
C GLY A 131 -16.38 -6.65 0.56
N ASP A 132 -16.89 -7.71 1.17
CA ASP A 132 -18.27 -8.16 1.05
C ASP A 132 -19.14 -7.34 2.03
N TYR A 133 -19.63 -6.17 1.56
CA TYR A 133 -20.32 -5.22 2.45
C TYR A 133 -21.74 -5.64 2.84
N ASP A 134 -22.38 -6.53 2.08
CA ASP A 134 -23.74 -7.03 2.38
C ASP A 134 -23.75 -8.51 2.82
N ASN A 135 -22.57 -9.11 3.04
CA ASN A 135 -22.36 -10.47 3.52
C ASN A 135 -23.00 -11.55 2.62
N ASP A 136 -23.10 -11.31 1.29
CA ASP A 136 -23.67 -12.25 0.34
C ASP A 136 -22.68 -13.35 -0.11
N GLY A 137 -21.41 -13.20 0.23
CA GLY A 137 -20.33 -14.14 -0.05
C GLY A 137 -19.49 -13.79 -1.27
N PHE A 138 -19.71 -12.63 -1.89
CA PHE A 138 -18.89 -12.13 -2.99
C PHE A 138 -18.28 -10.77 -2.63
N ASP A 139 -16.98 -10.61 -2.88
CA ASP A 139 -16.32 -9.35 -2.59
C ASP A 139 -16.77 -8.27 -3.58
N ASP A 140 -17.15 -7.11 -3.03
CA ASP A 140 -17.52 -5.88 -3.73
C ASP A 140 -16.30 -4.96 -3.86
N LEU A 141 -16.39 -3.92 -4.70
CA LEU A 141 -15.34 -2.92 -4.86
C LEU A 141 -15.87 -1.51 -4.60
N PHE A 142 -15.24 -0.78 -3.70
CA PHE A 142 -15.40 0.66 -3.63
C PHE A 142 -14.25 1.34 -4.37
N VAL A 143 -14.58 2.26 -5.28
CA VAL A 143 -13.59 3.04 -6.05
C VAL A 143 -13.82 4.52 -5.81
N SER A 144 -12.81 5.19 -5.25
CA SER A 144 -12.84 6.62 -5.01
C SER A 144 -12.48 7.43 -6.27
N TYR A 145 -13.04 8.64 -6.38
CA TYR A 145 -12.84 9.54 -7.51
C TYR A 145 -12.71 10.99 -7.05
N TRP A 146 -12.14 11.84 -7.89
CA TRP A 146 -12.42 13.25 -7.80
C TRP A 146 -13.85 13.50 -8.29
N GLY A 147 -14.76 13.74 -7.34
CA GLY A 147 -16.20 13.79 -7.54
C GLY A 147 -16.93 12.57 -6.98
N GLU A 148 -17.91 12.06 -7.69
CA GLU A 148 -18.69 10.91 -7.22
C GLU A 148 -17.90 9.60 -7.27
N CYS A 149 -17.97 8.81 -6.20
CA CYS A 149 -17.39 7.48 -6.08
C CYS A 149 -18.31 6.39 -6.67
N SER A 150 -17.79 5.17 -6.84
CA SER A 150 -18.56 3.97 -7.17
C SER A 150 -18.50 2.96 -6.04
N LEU A 151 -19.61 2.30 -5.79
CA LEU A 151 -19.68 1.04 -5.04
C LEU A 151 -20.18 -0.04 -6.02
N TRP A 152 -19.26 -0.84 -6.52
CA TRP A 152 -19.52 -1.92 -7.44
C TRP A 152 -19.98 -3.15 -6.66
N HIS A 153 -21.32 -3.32 -6.52
CA HIS A 153 -21.90 -4.52 -5.94
C HIS A 153 -21.71 -5.70 -6.90
N ASN A 154 -21.13 -6.77 -6.40
CA ASN A 154 -20.89 -8.01 -7.14
C ASN A 154 -22.17 -8.84 -7.18
N ASN A 155 -22.74 -9.04 -8.37
CA ASN A 155 -24.01 -9.76 -8.51
C ASN A 155 -23.85 -11.31 -8.41
N GLY A 156 -22.67 -11.83 -8.08
CA GLY A 156 -22.38 -13.27 -7.98
C GLY A 156 -22.44 -14.05 -9.31
N ASN A 157 -22.57 -13.37 -10.43
CA ASN A 157 -22.73 -13.98 -11.77
C ASN A 157 -21.69 -13.48 -12.78
N GLY A 158 -20.62 -12.86 -12.30
CA GLY A 158 -19.54 -12.27 -13.10
C GLY A 158 -19.84 -10.88 -13.63
N THR A 159 -20.87 -10.21 -13.10
CA THR A 159 -21.22 -8.81 -13.40
C THR A 159 -21.33 -7.99 -12.13
N PHE A 160 -21.22 -6.66 -12.27
CA PHE A 160 -21.33 -5.71 -11.17
C PHE A 160 -22.39 -4.66 -11.45
N THR A 161 -22.95 -4.09 -10.39
CA THR A 161 -23.91 -2.97 -10.44
C THR A 161 -23.37 -1.81 -9.59
N ASP A 162 -23.32 -0.57 -10.12
CA ASP A 162 -22.94 0.60 -9.30
C ASP A 162 -24.06 0.96 -8.33
N ALA A 163 -23.87 0.60 -7.06
CA ALA A 163 -24.81 0.83 -5.98
C ALA A 163 -24.57 2.17 -5.23
N ALA A 164 -23.48 2.92 -5.51
CA ALA A 164 -23.01 4.02 -4.67
C ALA A 164 -24.06 5.07 -4.34
N ARG A 165 -24.90 5.46 -5.30
CA ARG A 165 -25.97 6.44 -5.08
C ARG A 165 -27.11 5.87 -4.23
N LYS A 166 -27.52 4.63 -4.51
CA LYS A 166 -28.57 3.95 -3.76
C LYS A 166 -28.13 3.67 -2.32
N ALA A 167 -26.88 3.25 -2.17
CA ALA A 167 -26.26 2.97 -0.88
C ALA A 167 -25.92 4.23 -0.06
N GLY A 168 -25.96 5.43 -0.65
CA GLY A 168 -25.62 6.67 0.05
C GLY A 168 -24.12 6.99 0.15
N VAL A 169 -23.24 6.22 -0.53
CA VAL A 169 -21.78 6.36 -0.46
C VAL A 169 -21.15 6.97 -1.71
N SER A 170 -21.92 7.66 -2.54
CA SER A 170 -21.39 8.29 -3.75
C SER A 170 -20.39 9.43 -3.49
N CYS A 171 -20.18 9.82 -2.22
CA CYS A 171 -19.30 10.91 -1.79
C CYS A 171 -19.61 12.27 -2.44
N GLY A 172 -20.71 12.38 -3.17
CA GLY A 172 -21.15 13.59 -3.85
C GLY A 172 -21.43 14.73 -2.86
N ARG A 173 -21.07 15.95 -3.25
CA ARG A 173 -21.38 17.16 -2.52
C ARG A 173 -21.95 18.21 -3.46
N SER A 174 -22.96 18.91 -3.05
CA SER A 174 -23.51 20.02 -3.82
C SER A 174 -22.47 21.15 -3.95
N GLY A 175 -22.15 21.55 -5.17
CA GLY A 175 -21.34 22.71 -5.50
C GLY A 175 -19.85 22.47 -5.71
N LEU A 176 -19.15 21.71 -4.85
CA LEU A 176 -17.73 21.41 -4.97
C LEU A 176 -17.48 19.90 -5.08
N ARG A 177 -16.60 19.49 -6.00
CA ARG A 177 -16.20 18.09 -6.10
C ARG A 177 -15.17 17.77 -5.01
N ARG A 178 -15.47 16.77 -4.17
CA ARG A 178 -14.48 16.23 -3.23
C ARG A 178 -13.41 15.47 -3.99
N TRP A 179 -12.19 15.53 -3.49
CA TRP A 179 -11.11 14.69 -3.97
C TRP A 179 -10.91 13.53 -3.00
N ASN A 180 -11.69 12.47 -3.23
CA ASN A 180 -11.63 11.26 -2.45
C ASN A 180 -10.43 10.43 -2.91
N THR A 181 -9.66 9.89 -1.97
CA THR A 181 -8.37 9.21 -2.22
C THR A 181 -8.36 7.81 -1.64
N GLY A 182 -7.61 7.55 -0.56
CA GLY A 182 -7.60 6.26 0.09
C GLY A 182 -8.96 5.87 0.65
N CYS A 183 -9.26 4.58 0.61
CA CYS A 183 -10.48 4.01 1.16
C CYS A 183 -10.18 2.65 1.78
N ALA A 184 -11.01 2.25 2.74
CA ALA A 184 -10.96 0.93 3.35
C ALA A 184 -12.34 0.56 3.88
N PHE A 185 -12.72 -0.71 3.71
CA PHE A 185 -13.79 -1.29 4.50
C PHE A 185 -13.28 -1.64 5.91
N VAL A 186 -14.14 -1.47 6.91
CA VAL A 186 -13.83 -1.66 8.33
C VAL A 186 -15.10 -1.99 9.09
N ASP A 187 -15.06 -2.94 9.98
CA ASP A 187 -16.12 -3.21 10.95
C ASP A 187 -15.74 -2.48 12.25
N TYR A 188 -15.98 -1.11 12.27
CA TYR A 188 -15.44 -0.28 13.35
C TYR A 188 -16.19 -0.39 14.67
N ASP A 189 -17.46 -0.82 14.66
CA ASP A 189 -18.28 -1.01 15.86
C ASP A 189 -18.55 -2.50 16.20
N ARG A 190 -17.93 -3.41 15.41
CA ARG A 190 -17.93 -4.86 15.60
C ARG A 190 -19.33 -5.48 15.55
N ASP A 191 -20.20 -4.94 14.73
CA ASP A 191 -21.54 -5.47 14.52
C ASP A 191 -21.60 -6.60 13.47
N GLY A 192 -20.48 -6.88 12.78
CA GLY A 192 -20.34 -7.92 11.76
C GLY A 192 -20.68 -7.44 10.35
N LEU A 193 -20.92 -6.14 10.17
CA LEU A 193 -21.11 -5.50 8.87
C LEU A 193 -19.89 -4.64 8.53
N LEU A 194 -19.55 -4.54 7.26
CA LEU A 194 -18.44 -3.70 6.82
C LEU A 194 -18.91 -2.26 6.60
N ASP A 195 -18.40 -1.36 7.41
CA ASP A 195 -18.47 0.09 7.25
C ASP A 195 -17.43 0.57 6.22
N LEU A 196 -17.45 1.85 5.88
CA LEU A 196 -16.55 2.39 4.86
C LEU A 196 -15.89 3.69 5.33
N PHE A 197 -14.56 3.72 5.35
CA PHE A 197 -13.78 4.94 5.56
C PHE A 197 -13.21 5.45 4.23
N VAL A 198 -13.30 6.78 4.00
CA VAL A 198 -12.78 7.44 2.80
C VAL A 198 -11.98 8.68 3.17
N ALA A 199 -10.69 8.69 2.82
CA ALA A 199 -9.84 9.85 2.98
C ALA A 199 -10.13 10.90 1.90
N ASN A 200 -9.94 12.17 2.25
CA ASN A 200 -10.06 13.31 1.34
C ASN A 200 -8.77 14.11 1.31
N TYR A 201 -8.35 14.52 0.09
CA TYR A 201 -7.10 15.22 -0.11
C TYR A 201 -7.29 16.73 0.07
N ILE A 202 -7.87 17.39 -0.90
CA ILE A 202 -8.12 18.83 -0.86
C ILE A 202 -9.50 19.17 -1.45
N ASP A 203 -10.04 20.31 -1.03
CA ASP A 203 -11.16 20.95 -1.71
C ASP A 203 -10.61 21.64 -2.99
N PHE A 204 -10.70 20.93 -4.12
CA PHE A 204 -10.01 21.28 -5.36
C PHE A 204 -10.96 21.83 -6.42
N ASP A 205 -10.73 23.09 -6.82
CA ASP A 205 -11.38 23.71 -7.96
C ASP A 205 -10.33 24.04 -9.04
N PRO A 206 -10.34 23.34 -10.19
CA PRO A 206 -9.42 23.58 -11.30
C PRO A 206 -9.37 25.02 -11.80
N ALA A 207 -10.48 25.77 -11.64
CA ALA A 207 -10.57 27.17 -12.10
C ALA A 207 -9.82 28.16 -11.20
N THR A 208 -9.51 27.78 -9.95
CA THR A 208 -8.92 28.68 -8.95
C THR A 208 -7.45 28.41 -8.68
N VAL A 209 -6.94 27.24 -9.08
CA VAL A 209 -5.52 26.86 -8.84
C VAL A 209 -4.60 27.44 -9.91
N ALA A 210 -3.38 27.79 -9.48
CA ALA A 210 -2.38 28.32 -10.38
C ALA A 210 -1.82 27.23 -11.31
N VAL A 211 -1.66 27.57 -12.58
CA VAL A 211 -1.02 26.71 -13.60
C VAL A 211 0.47 27.01 -13.73
N PRO A 212 1.30 26.10 -14.27
CA PRO A 212 2.76 26.28 -14.40
C PRO A 212 3.17 27.54 -15.15
N GLU A 213 2.38 27.95 -16.16
CA GLU A 213 2.62 29.16 -16.97
C GLU A 213 2.59 30.43 -16.13
N SER A 214 1.88 30.43 -15.00
CA SER A 214 1.87 31.58 -14.06
C SER A 214 3.23 31.84 -13.40
N GLY A 215 4.13 30.84 -13.38
CA GLY A 215 5.42 30.90 -12.72
C GLY A 215 5.36 30.96 -11.18
N LYS A 216 4.18 30.73 -10.58
CA LYS A 216 4.00 30.78 -9.12
C LYS A 216 4.70 29.61 -8.42
N CYS A 217 4.72 28.43 -9.03
CA CYS A 217 5.31 27.24 -8.44
C CYS A 217 6.50 26.77 -9.23
N LEU A 218 7.61 26.62 -8.54
CA LEU A 218 8.87 26.15 -9.09
C LEU A 218 9.36 24.95 -8.27
N TYR A 219 9.72 23.89 -8.97
CA TYR A 219 10.46 22.78 -8.40
C TYR A 219 11.88 22.79 -8.97
N ARG A 220 12.88 23.10 -8.13
CA ARG A 220 14.30 23.26 -8.55
C ARG A 220 14.49 24.13 -9.81
N GLY A 221 13.71 25.21 -9.90
CA GLY A 221 13.75 26.14 -11.03
C GLY A 221 12.88 25.79 -12.23
N LEU A 222 12.28 24.60 -12.25
CA LEU A 222 11.30 24.19 -13.29
C LEU A 222 9.91 24.71 -12.91
N ARG A 223 9.15 25.20 -13.90
CA ARG A 223 7.74 25.55 -13.71
C ARG A 223 6.91 24.27 -13.70
N VAL A 224 6.19 24.05 -12.60
CA VAL A 224 5.44 22.84 -12.35
C VAL A 224 4.03 23.15 -11.83
N ALA A 225 3.14 22.16 -11.85
CA ALA A 225 1.86 22.24 -11.13
C ALA A 225 2.11 22.52 -9.64
N CYS A 226 1.31 23.42 -9.05
CA CYS A 226 1.45 23.75 -7.64
C CYS A 226 1.04 22.56 -6.76
N GLY A 227 1.81 22.30 -5.71
CA GLY A 227 1.50 21.29 -4.69
C GLY A 227 0.37 21.74 -3.74
N PRO A 228 0.00 20.89 -2.74
CA PRO A 228 -1.13 21.16 -1.85
C PRO A 228 -0.92 22.31 -0.87
N PRO A 229 0.30 22.71 -0.44
CA PRO A 229 0.46 23.76 0.56
C PRO A 229 -0.24 25.07 0.19
N GLY A 230 -1.09 25.56 1.10
CA GLY A 230 -1.89 26.75 0.92
C GLY A 230 -3.29 26.52 0.35
N LEU A 231 -3.63 25.28 -0.02
CA LEU A 231 -4.99 24.89 -0.38
C LEU A 231 -5.77 24.42 0.86
N GLN A 232 -7.10 24.43 0.78
CA GLN A 232 -7.96 23.94 1.85
C GLN A 232 -7.88 22.40 1.90
N GLY A 233 -7.44 21.86 3.03
CA GLY A 233 -7.42 20.41 3.26
C GLY A 233 -8.82 19.80 3.30
N GLY A 234 -8.96 18.58 2.78
CA GLY A 234 -10.20 17.83 2.80
C GLY A 234 -10.54 17.28 4.17
N LYS A 235 -11.79 16.86 4.35
CA LYS A 235 -12.29 16.17 5.56
C LYS A 235 -12.60 14.73 5.21
N ASN A 236 -12.09 13.79 6.00
CA ASN A 236 -12.34 12.37 5.83
C ASN A 236 -13.81 12.04 6.13
N ILE A 237 -14.28 10.92 5.60
CA ILE A 237 -15.67 10.47 5.73
C ILE A 237 -15.67 9.07 6.36
N LEU A 238 -16.58 8.85 7.30
CA LEU A 238 -16.93 7.52 7.82
C LEU A 238 -18.41 7.26 7.55
N PHE A 239 -18.68 6.16 6.86
CA PHE A 239 -20.00 5.67 6.57
C PHE A 239 -20.28 4.42 7.39
N HIS A 240 -21.36 4.43 8.19
CA HIS A 240 -21.86 3.26 8.92
C HIS A 240 -22.82 2.46 8.06
N ASN A 241 -22.65 1.15 8.01
CA ASN A 241 -23.48 0.22 7.25
C ASN A 241 -24.77 -0.09 8.02
N ASN A 242 -25.93 0.21 7.44
CA ASN A 242 -27.21 -0.01 8.10
C ASN A 242 -27.73 -1.46 8.01
N GLY A 243 -27.01 -2.37 7.34
CA GLY A 243 -27.38 -3.79 7.14
C GLY A 243 -28.53 -4.02 6.13
N ASP A 244 -28.97 -2.98 5.43
CA ASP A 244 -30.04 -3.05 4.43
C ASP A 244 -29.55 -2.69 3.01
N GLY A 245 -28.22 -2.68 2.82
CA GLY A 245 -27.55 -2.26 1.58
C GLY A 245 -27.40 -0.74 1.45
N THR A 246 -27.65 0.01 2.53
CA THR A 246 -27.45 1.46 2.60
C THR A 246 -26.46 1.81 3.71
N PHE A 247 -25.88 3.01 3.62
CA PHE A 247 -24.95 3.54 4.60
C PHE A 247 -25.40 4.92 5.10
N ALA A 248 -25.06 5.22 6.35
CA ALA A 248 -25.25 6.53 6.96
C ALA A 248 -23.89 7.27 7.09
N ASP A 249 -23.81 8.53 6.67
CA ASP A 249 -22.63 9.38 6.94
C ASP A 249 -22.62 9.74 8.44
N VAL A 250 -21.72 9.10 9.20
CA VAL A 250 -21.53 9.30 10.64
C VAL A 250 -20.31 10.16 10.96
N SER A 251 -19.66 10.76 9.98
CA SER A 251 -18.39 11.50 10.13
C SER A 251 -18.44 12.59 11.21
N ALA A 252 -19.58 13.27 11.36
CA ALA A 252 -19.75 14.31 12.38
C ALA A 252 -19.86 13.72 13.79
N ASN A 253 -20.61 12.64 13.94
CA ASN A 253 -20.90 12.02 15.24
C ASN A 253 -19.73 11.15 15.71
N SER A 254 -19.04 10.49 14.79
CA SER A 254 -17.88 9.64 15.08
C SER A 254 -16.62 10.41 15.51
N GLY A 255 -16.60 11.73 15.41
CA GLY A 255 -15.42 12.53 15.75
C GLY A 255 -14.41 12.70 14.62
N VAL A 256 -14.54 12.00 13.49
CA VAL A 256 -13.64 12.09 12.33
C VAL A 256 -13.53 13.51 11.79
N LEU A 257 -14.60 14.31 11.84
CA LEU A 257 -14.58 15.72 11.43
C LEU A 257 -13.94 16.67 12.43
N LYS A 258 -13.60 16.24 13.66
CA LYS A 258 -12.93 17.09 14.65
C LYS A 258 -11.47 17.39 14.25
N THR A 259 -10.81 16.45 13.56
CA THR A 259 -9.48 16.67 13.00
C THR A 259 -9.51 17.83 11.99
N ALA A 260 -8.51 18.67 11.97
CA ALA A 260 -8.36 19.73 10.96
C ALA A 260 -8.39 19.13 9.54
N GLY A 261 -8.78 19.89 8.53
CA GLY A 261 -8.65 19.46 7.15
C GLY A 261 -7.19 19.17 6.82
N THR A 262 -6.90 17.96 6.34
CA THR A 262 -5.56 17.48 5.99
C THR A 262 -5.52 17.09 4.52
N TYR A 263 -4.34 16.70 4.05
CA TYR A 263 -4.17 16.23 2.68
C TYR A 263 -4.06 14.69 2.68
N GLY A 264 -5.17 14.01 3.01
CA GLY A 264 -5.22 12.56 3.19
C GLY A 264 -5.02 11.79 1.88
N LEU A 265 -4.10 10.82 1.88
CA LEU A 265 -3.82 9.94 0.75
C LEU A 265 -3.97 8.46 1.13
N GLY A 266 -2.94 7.82 1.67
CA GLY A 266 -2.99 6.42 2.07
C GLY A 266 -3.82 6.20 3.33
N VAL A 267 -4.63 5.13 3.35
CA VAL A 267 -5.43 4.70 4.50
C VAL A 267 -5.01 3.31 4.92
N LEU A 268 -4.85 3.10 6.21
CA LEU A 268 -4.53 1.82 6.80
C LEU A 268 -5.43 1.59 8.01
N VAL A 269 -6.13 0.47 8.03
CA VAL A 269 -7.00 0.05 9.13
C VAL A 269 -6.38 -1.15 9.81
N SER A 270 -6.16 -1.10 11.12
CA SER A 270 -5.66 -2.20 11.95
C SER A 270 -5.88 -1.89 13.43
N ASP A 271 -5.86 -2.93 14.26
CA ASP A 271 -5.85 -2.78 15.72
C ASP A 271 -4.42 -2.56 16.21
N PHE A 272 -4.03 -1.30 16.41
CA PHE A 272 -2.64 -0.92 16.75
C PHE A 272 -2.31 -1.02 18.25
N ASP A 273 -3.29 -1.06 19.14
CA ASP A 273 -3.03 -1.21 20.60
C ASP A 273 -3.38 -2.60 21.14
N ASN A 274 -3.73 -3.54 20.28
CA ASN A 274 -4.07 -4.93 20.60
C ASN A 274 -5.31 -5.07 21.51
N ASP A 275 -6.27 -4.12 21.43
CA ASP A 275 -7.48 -4.14 22.25
C ASP A 275 -8.68 -4.83 21.56
N GLY A 276 -8.51 -5.23 20.29
CA GLY A 276 -9.49 -5.94 19.47
C GLY A 276 -10.46 -5.04 18.71
N TRP A 277 -10.22 -3.71 18.69
CA TRP A 277 -11.00 -2.75 17.91
C TRP A 277 -10.13 -2.11 16.84
N PRO A 278 -10.63 -1.97 15.61
CA PRO A 278 -9.82 -1.39 14.55
C PRO A 278 -9.66 0.12 14.70
N ASP A 279 -8.44 0.58 14.52
CA ASP A 279 -8.03 1.99 14.43
C ASP A 279 -7.79 2.36 12.97
N ILE A 280 -7.69 3.66 12.67
CA ILE A 280 -7.51 4.14 11.30
C ILE A 280 -6.33 5.11 11.22
N TYR A 281 -5.28 4.75 10.48
CA TYR A 281 -4.16 5.62 10.17
C TYR A 281 -4.32 6.23 8.78
N VAL A 282 -4.11 7.55 8.66
CA VAL A 282 -4.14 8.27 7.38
C VAL A 282 -2.79 8.93 7.15
N ALA A 283 -2.09 8.51 6.09
CA ALA A 283 -0.89 9.19 5.62
C ALA A 283 -1.31 10.48 4.90
N ASN A 284 -0.87 11.61 5.41
CA ASN A 284 -1.19 12.92 4.88
C ASN A 284 0.01 13.53 4.13
N ASP A 285 -0.23 14.11 2.96
CA ASP A 285 0.78 14.84 2.21
C ASP A 285 1.04 16.21 2.85
N SER A 286 2.31 16.51 3.18
CA SER A 286 2.75 17.83 3.66
C SER A 286 2.06 18.35 4.94
N THR A 287 1.28 17.52 5.62
CA THR A 287 0.68 17.78 6.93
C THR A 287 0.98 16.61 7.89
N SER A 288 0.71 16.78 9.20
CA SER A 288 0.82 15.68 10.16
C SER A 288 -0.05 14.49 9.71
N SER A 289 0.45 13.27 9.85
CA SER A 289 -0.40 12.09 9.70
C SER A 289 -1.46 12.05 10.80
N THR A 290 -2.56 11.35 10.55
CA THR A 290 -3.68 11.20 11.50
C THR A 290 -3.76 9.75 11.96
N LEU A 291 -4.00 9.51 13.25
CA LEU A 291 -4.26 8.19 13.83
C LEU A 291 -5.54 8.27 14.67
N TYR A 292 -6.62 7.83 14.10
CA TYR A 292 -7.91 7.74 14.76
C TYR A 292 -7.96 6.47 15.62
N LYS A 293 -7.76 6.64 16.95
CA LYS A 293 -7.98 5.57 17.93
C LYS A 293 -9.47 5.35 18.13
N ASN A 294 -9.91 4.10 18.06
CA ASN A 294 -11.29 3.70 18.36
C ASN A 294 -11.58 3.82 19.87
N ASN A 295 -12.66 4.51 20.24
CA ASN A 295 -13.07 4.69 21.64
C ASN A 295 -14.06 3.63 22.13
N HIS A 296 -14.42 2.62 21.33
CA HIS A 296 -15.37 1.53 21.61
C HIS A 296 -16.83 1.98 21.81
N ASP A 297 -17.17 3.19 21.41
CA ASP A 297 -18.51 3.77 21.55
C ASP A 297 -19.04 4.35 20.22
N GLY A 298 -18.46 3.93 19.11
CA GLY A 298 -18.75 4.43 17.77
C GLY A 298 -18.02 5.76 17.44
N THR A 299 -17.12 6.21 18.32
CA THR A 299 -16.36 7.44 18.11
C THR A 299 -14.85 7.18 18.05
N PHE A 300 -14.13 8.16 17.51
CA PHE A 300 -12.67 8.13 17.36
C PHE A 300 -12.04 9.39 17.93
N THR A 301 -10.79 9.24 18.41
CA THR A 301 -9.92 10.34 18.84
C THR A 301 -8.63 10.32 18.03
N ASP A 302 -8.25 11.44 17.42
CA ASP A 302 -6.94 11.56 16.77
C ASP A 302 -5.85 11.63 17.83
N VAL A 303 -5.00 10.60 17.87
CA VAL A 303 -3.90 10.45 18.84
C VAL A 303 -2.53 10.42 18.16
N ALA A 304 -2.41 10.77 16.88
CA ALA A 304 -1.18 10.60 16.11
C ALA A 304 0.03 11.32 16.73
N ILE A 305 -0.18 12.49 17.34
CA ILE A 305 0.89 13.27 17.99
C ILE A 305 1.35 12.57 19.26
N GLU A 306 0.41 12.22 20.13
CA GLU A 306 0.67 11.55 21.41
C GLU A 306 1.27 10.15 21.20
N ALA A 307 0.83 9.48 20.14
CA ALA A 307 1.31 8.15 19.74
C ALA A 307 2.71 8.17 19.10
N GLY A 308 3.23 9.35 18.67
CA GLY A 308 4.52 9.44 18.00
C GLY A 308 4.51 9.10 16.51
N ALA A 309 3.32 8.99 15.87
CA ALA A 309 3.16 8.58 14.47
C ALA A 309 2.78 9.74 13.53
N ALA A 310 2.71 10.99 14.03
CA ALA A 310 2.29 12.16 13.27
C ALA A 310 3.39 12.75 12.38
N TYR A 311 4.64 12.74 12.87
CA TYR A 311 5.80 13.44 12.32
C TYR A 311 7.00 12.50 12.17
N SER A 312 8.02 12.97 11.43
CA SER A 312 9.34 12.34 11.44
C SER A 312 10.04 12.52 12.80
N ALA A 313 11.13 11.79 13.04
CA ALA A 313 11.92 11.88 14.29
C ALA A 313 12.41 13.29 14.62
N ASP A 314 12.59 14.18 13.62
CA ASP A 314 12.98 15.57 13.80
C ASP A 314 11.77 16.55 13.89
N GLY A 315 10.56 16.01 14.08
CA GLY A 315 9.33 16.77 14.32
C GLY A 315 8.76 17.49 13.09
N LYS A 316 9.09 17.04 11.86
CA LYS A 316 8.60 17.63 10.62
C LYS A 316 7.40 16.87 10.06
N SER A 317 6.45 17.62 9.51
CA SER A 317 5.46 17.07 8.59
C SER A 317 6.17 16.58 7.32
N GLN A 318 5.82 15.41 6.87
CA GLN A 318 6.33 14.81 5.64
C GLN A 318 5.21 14.69 4.62
N ALA A 319 5.56 14.51 3.34
CA ALA A 319 4.56 14.24 2.30
C ALA A 319 4.25 12.75 2.27
N GLY A 320 3.41 12.28 3.21
CA GLY A 320 3.03 10.88 3.34
C GLY A 320 2.08 10.45 2.22
N MET A 321 2.39 9.33 1.55
CA MET A 321 1.61 8.81 0.44
C MET A 321 1.12 7.38 0.69
N GLY A 322 1.94 6.37 0.46
CA GLY A 322 1.61 4.98 0.75
C GLY A 322 1.89 4.61 2.20
N VAL A 323 1.13 3.65 2.72
CA VAL A 323 1.26 3.16 4.09
C VAL A 323 0.94 1.66 4.17
N ALA A 324 1.74 0.92 4.94
CA ALA A 324 1.51 -0.50 5.20
C ALA A 324 1.86 -0.85 6.65
N ALA A 325 1.28 -1.94 7.17
CA ALA A 325 1.61 -2.46 8.49
C ALA A 325 2.01 -3.93 8.44
N ALA A 326 2.95 -4.29 9.32
CA ALA A 326 3.29 -5.67 9.69
C ALA A 326 3.97 -5.67 11.06
N ASP A 327 4.02 -6.82 11.69
CA ASP A 327 4.87 -7.10 12.85
C ASP A 327 6.26 -7.50 12.33
N TYR A 328 7.08 -6.48 11.93
CA TYR A 328 8.35 -6.76 11.23
C TYR A 328 9.45 -7.31 12.14
N ASP A 329 9.36 -7.10 13.43
CA ASP A 329 10.33 -7.62 14.43
C ASP A 329 9.77 -8.76 15.29
N CYS A 330 8.56 -9.25 14.96
CA CYS A 330 7.87 -10.37 15.60
C CYS A 330 7.67 -10.18 17.12
N ASP A 331 7.43 -8.94 17.57
CA ASP A 331 7.17 -8.61 18.96
C ASP A 331 5.67 -8.68 19.33
N GLY A 332 4.79 -8.91 18.36
CA GLY A 332 3.34 -9.02 18.51
C GLY A 332 2.59 -7.71 18.39
N ASN A 333 3.24 -6.64 17.92
CA ASN A 333 2.62 -5.35 17.65
C ASN A 333 2.75 -5.01 16.17
N LEU A 334 1.74 -4.35 15.60
CA LEU A 334 1.79 -3.89 14.20
C LEU A 334 2.55 -2.59 14.08
N ASP A 335 3.60 -2.60 13.27
CA ASP A 335 4.43 -1.46 12.92
C ASP A 335 3.96 -0.80 11.63
N ILE A 336 4.35 0.44 11.38
CA ILE A 336 3.92 1.20 10.22
C ILE A 336 5.12 1.61 9.36
N VAL A 337 5.06 1.32 8.06
CA VAL A 337 5.95 1.94 7.06
C VAL A 337 5.17 2.93 6.21
N LYS A 338 5.76 4.10 5.95
CA LYS A 338 5.15 5.19 5.19
C LYS A 338 6.14 5.75 4.16
N THR A 339 5.72 5.86 2.90
CA THR A 339 6.52 6.51 1.85
C THR A 339 6.36 8.02 1.88
N ASN A 340 7.41 8.73 1.44
CA ASN A 340 7.47 10.19 1.44
C ASN A 340 8.05 10.74 0.13
N PHE A 341 8.06 12.07 -0.01
CA PHE A 341 8.54 12.79 -1.19
C PHE A 341 10.06 12.68 -1.37
N ALA A 342 10.54 12.92 -2.60
CA ALA A 342 11.97 12.97 -2.91
C ALA A 342 12.69 14.05 -2.09
N GLY A 343 13.86 13.70 -1.56
CA GLY A 343 14.63 14.54 -0.65
C GLY A 343 14.32 14.30 0.83
N ASP A 344 13.30 13.47 1.13
CA ASP A 344 12.97 13.01 2.47
C ASP A 344 13.12 11.49 2.59
N THR A 345 13.11 10.96 3.82
CA THR A 345 13.16 9.52 4.09
C THR A 345 11.76 8.92 4.15
N SER A 346 11.57 7.72 3.62
CA SER A 346 10.40 6.90 3.98
C SER A 346 10.53 6.48 5.44
N SER A 347 9.42 6.58 6.20
CA SER A 347 9.44 6.39 7.65
C SER A 347 9.08 4.96 8.04
N LEU A 348 9.76 4.42 9.04
CA LEU A 348 9.41 3.18 9.73
C LEU A 348 9.14 3.50 11.20
N TYR A 349 7.88 3.37 11.61
CA TYR A 349 7.43 3.57 12.98
C TYR A 349 7.24 2.21 13.63
N ARG A 350 8.11 1.89 14.60
CA ARG A 350 8.00 0.69 15.43
C ARG A 350 6.99 0.93 16.55
N ASN A 351 6.03 0.04 16.69
CA ASN A 351 5.06 0.05 17.77
C ASN A 351 5.63 -0.65 19.01
N ALA A 352 5.98 0.12 20.04
CA ALA A 352 6.48 -0.43 21.31
C ALA A 352 5.35 -1.00 22.21
N GLY A 353 4.15 -1.18 21.65
CA GLY A 353 2.94 -1.60 22.31
C GLY A 353 2.05 -0.44 22.76
N LYS A 354 0.73 -0.70 22.84
CA LYS A 354 -0.30 0.28 23.25
C LYS A 354 -0.28 1.56 22.39
N MET A 355 -0.02 1.41 21.09
CA MET A 355 -0.01 2.50 20.13
C MET A 355 1.07 3.58 20.44
N VAL A 356 2.20 3.18 21.03
CA VAL A 356 3.37 4.06 21.22
C VAL A 356 4.39 3.76 20.13
N PHE A 357 4.57 4.69 19.21
CA PHE A 357 5.43 4.52 18.04
C PHE A 357 6.77 5.25 18.19
N ASP A 358 7.86 4.53 17.88
CA ASP A 358 9.21 5.05 17.78
C ASP A 358 9.66 5.07 16.31
N ASP A 359 10.16 6.20 15.83
CA ASP A 359 10.73 6.29 14.48
C ASP A 359 12.07 5.56 14.40
N GLN A 360 12.08 4.39 13.77
CA GLN A 360 13.24 3.52 13.59
C GLN A 360 13.89 3.66 12.20
N THR A 361 13.49 4.61 11.39
CA THR A 361 13.90 4.79 9.97
C THR A 361 15.41 4.69 9.77
N PHE A 362 16.20 5.41 10.55
CA PHE A 362 17.66 5.41 10.44
C PHE A 362 18.29 4.17 11.06
N GLN A 363 17.81 3.73 12.23
CA GLN A 363 18.30 2.58 12.97
C GLN A 363 18.06 1.27 12.19
N ALA A 364 16.92 1.18 11.54
CA ALA A 364 16.53 0.04 10.71
C ALA A 364 17.23 0.02 9.33
N GLY A 365 17.88 1.12 8.91
CA GLY A 365 18.63 1.19 7.66
C GLY A 365 17.89 1.80 6.46
N LEU A 366 16.65 2.26 6.63
CA LEU A 366 15.85 2.88 5.56
C LEU A 366 16.27 4.33 5.25
N GLY A 367 16.92 5.02 6.18
CA GLY A 367 17.27 6.44 6.09
C GLY A 367 18.33 6.81 5.03
N ARG A 368 18.81 5.85 4.25
CA ARG A 368 19.86 6.08 3.24
C ARG A 368 19.33 6.49 1.88
N ASN A 369 18.08 6.19 1.57
CA ASN A 369 17.52 6.33 0.23
C ASN A 369 16.48 7.44 0.18
N THR A 370 16.94 8.68 0.03
CA THR A 370 16.08 9.87 -0.06
C THR A 370 15.86 10.36 -1.49
N ARG A 371 16.48 9.68 -2.47
CA ARG A 371 16.49 10.15 -3.87
C ARG A 371 15.16 9.96 -4.56
N PHE A 372 14.44 8.88 -4.22
CA PHE A 372 13.22 8.47 -4.90
C PHE A 372 11.99 9.09 -4.23
N LEU A 373 10.97 9.35 -5.05
CA LEU A 373 9.65 9.75 -4.59
C LEU A 373 8.78 8.50 -4.44
N GLY A 374 8.51 8.12 -3.17
CA GLY A 374 7.81 6.89 -2.84
C GLY A 374 6.29 7.02 -2.93
N TRP A 375 5.61 6.00 -3.45
CA TRP A 375 4.16 5.86 -3.53
C TRP A 375 3.69 4.58 -2.84
N GLY A 376 3.38 3.55 -3.61
CA GLY A 376 3.01 2.26 -3.05
C GLY A 376 4.11 1.68 -2.16
N VAL A 377 3.72 1.09 -1.04
CA VAL A 377 4.60 0.36 -0.14
C VAL A 377 3.87 -0.85 0.40
N THR A 378 4.60 -1.94 0.57
CA THR A 378 4.07 -3.17 1.16
C THR A 378 5.10 -3.81 2.06
N PHE A 379 4.61 -4.50 3.09
CA PHE A 379 5.36 -5.55 3.75
C PHE A 379 5.02 -6.89 3.09
N GLY A 380 5.99 -7.78 2.92
CA GLY A 380 5.82 -9.13 2.42
C GLY A 380 7.07 -9.95 2.64
N ASP A 381 6.91 -11.20 3.02
CA ASP A 381 8.02 -12.14 3.17
C ASP A 381 8.31 -12.77 1.80
N PHE A 382 9.25 -12.16 1.05
CA PHE A 382 9.51 -12.54 -0.35
C PHE A 382 10.45 -13.75 -0.50
N ASP A 383 11.16 -14.15 0.53
CA ASP A 383 12.00 -15.36 0.53
C ASP A 383 11.50 -16.46 1.47
N ASN A 384 10.29 -16.29 2.01
CA ASN A 384 9.61 -17.23 2.90
C ASN A 384 10.46 -17.62 4.14
N ASP A 385 11.31 -16.67 4.63
CA ASP A 385 12.21 -16.91 5.78
C ASP A 385 11.54 -16.63 7.15
N GLY A 386 10.33 -16.10 7.15
CA GLY A 386 9.53 -15.77 8.33
C GLY A 386 9.67 -14.31 8.79
N TRP A 387 10.33 -13.44 8.01
CA TRP A 387 10.53 -12.03 8.32
C TRP A 387 10.00 -11.14 7.20
N ALA A 388 9.10 -10.23 7.53
CA ALA A 388 8.50 -9.36 6.53
C ALA A 388 9.51 -8.34 5.96
N ASP A 389 9.73 -8.36 4.65
CA ASP A 389 10.52 -7.41 3.87
C ASP A 389 9.70 -6.18 3.49
N ILE A 390 10.33 -5.12 2.97
CA ILE A 390 9.67 -3.89 2.53
C ILE A 390 9.93 -3.66 1.05
N LEU A 391 8.86 -3.58 0.25
CA LEU A 391 8.94 -3.12 -1.14
C LEU A 391 8.32 -1.72 -1.27
N MET A 392 9.06 -0.79 -1.89
CA MET A 392 8.63 0.58 -2.19
C MET A 392 8.58 0.81 -3.69
N CYS A 393 7.44 1.29 -4.19
CA CYS A 393 7.22 1.67 -5.57
C CYS A 393 7.39 3.18 -5.73
N ASN A 394 8.19 3.62 -6.70
CA ASN A 394 8.61 5.01 -6.84
C ASN A 394 8.26 5.59 -8.21
N GLY A 395 8.13 6.92 -8.27
CA GLY A 395 7.89 7.65 -9.51
C GLY A 395 7.66 9.14 -9.23
N HIS A 396 8.34 10.02 -9.93
CA HIS A 396 8.22 11.45 -9.68
C HIS A 396 6.84 12.00 -10.09
N VAL A 397 6.38 13.10 -9.45
CA VAL A 397 5.09 13.77 -9.72
C VAL A 397 5.15 14.66 -10.96
N TYR A 398 6.34 15.15 -11.31
CA TYR A 398 6.55 16.13 -12.38
C TYR A 398 7.25 15.49 -13.58
N PRO A 399 6.54 15.28 -14.71
CA PRO A 399 7.19 14.82 -15.95
C PRO A 399 8.31 15.76 -16.42
N GLU A 400 8.23 17.04 -16.04
CA GLU A 400 9.18 18.11 -16.39
C GLU A 400 10.58 17.90 -15.81
N VAL A 401 10.73 17.09 -14.76
CA VAL A 401 12.01 16.91 -14.07
C VAL A 401 13.09 16.35 -14.99
N GLY A 402 12.72 15.41 -15.88
CA GLY A 402 13.70 14.74 -16.72
C GLY A 402 14.80 14.05 -15.88
N GLU A 403 15.79 13.49 -16.55
CA GLU A 403 16.96 12.91 -15.89
C GLU A 403 18.00 14.00 -15.60
N THR A 404 18.20 14.35 -14.33
CA THR A 404 19.23 15.27 -13.87
C THR A 404 20.16 14.58 -12.89
N ALA A 405 21.35 15.14 -12.66
CA ALA A 405 22.29 14.62 -11.67
C ALA A 405 21.75 14.67 -10.23
N GLN A 406 20.73 15.49 -9.98
CA GLN A 406 20.12 15.71 -8.66
C GLN A 406 18.83 14.92 -8.46
N GLU A 407 18.24 14.37 -9.53
CA GLU A 407 16.98 13.63 -9.55
C GLU A 407 17.16 12.26 -10.18
N SER A 408 16.30 11.32 -9.79
CA SER A 408 16.22 9.99 -10.43
C SER A 408 15.45 10.00 -11.74
N GLY A 409 14.85 11.14 -12.12
CA GLY A 409 13.99 11.30 -13.29
C GLY A 409 12.50 11.15 -12.96
N TYR A 410 11.65 11.24 -13.98
CA TYR A 410 10.20 11.02 -13.84
C TYR A 410 9.87 9.55 -13.58
N ARG A 411 10.59 8.65 -14.25
CA ARG A 411 10.52 7.22 -14.04
C ARG A 411 11.57 6.80 -13.03
N GLU A 412 11.18 6.06 -12.02
CA GLU A 412 12.05 5.64 -10.93
C GLU A 412 11.97 4.12 -10.72
N ARG A 413 13.09 3.52 -10.29
CA ARG A 413 13.11 2.12 -9.92
C ARG A 413 12.42 1.90 -8.57
N LYS A 414 12.00 0.69 -8.32
CA LYS A 414 11.54 0.25 -7.00
C LYS A 414 12.73 0.08 -6.05
N VAL A 415 12.44 0.03 -4.76
CA VAL A 415 13.42 -0.28 -3.73
C VAL A 415 12.90 -1.45 -2.92
N LEU A 416 13.75 -2.46 -2.75
CA LEU A 416 13.44 -3.63 -1.94
C LEU A 416 14.44 -3.72 -0.78
N TYR A 417 13.90 -3.74 0.42
CA TYR A 417 14.65 -3.91 1.66
C TYR A 417 14.35 -5.28 2.24
N ARG A 418 15.37 -6.15 2.31
CA ARG A 418 15.27 -7.44 2.96
C ARG A 418 15.41 -7.27 4.47
N ASN A 419 14.50 -7.88 5.24
CA ASN A 419 14.58 -7.96 6.69
C ASN A 419 15.70 -8.92 7.12
N LEU A 420 16.50 -8.53 8.09
CA LEU A 420 17.63 -9.34 8.59
C LEU A 420 17.29 -10.10 9.88
N GLY A 421 16.04 -10.10 10.33
CA GLY A 421 15.58 -10.76 11.56
C GLY A 421 16.12 -10.16 12.86
N ASN A 422 16.63 -8.94 12.81
CA ASN A 422 17.26 -8.27 13.97
C ASN A 422 16.84 -6.78 14.07
N GLY A 423 15.68 -6.42 13.54
CA GLY A 423 15.16 -5.06 13.49
C GLY A 423 15.83 -4.18 12.43
N LYS A 424 16.61 -4.76 11.51
CA LYS A 424 17.32 -4.03 10.45
C LYS A 424 16.99 -4.60 9.08
N PHE A 425 17.11 -3.73 8.07
CA PHE A 425 16.91 -4.06 6.69
C PHE A 425 18.16 -3.79 5.84
N ALA A 426 18.33 -4.59 4.79
CA ALA A 426 19.35 -4.39 3.75
C ALA A 426 18.68 -4.02 2.43
N ASP A 427 19.18 -2.98 1.74
CA ASP A 427 18.75 -2.68 0.35
C ASP A 427 19.33 -3.76 -0.57
N VAL A 428 18.45 -4.63 -1.07
CA VAL A 428 18.77 -5.75 -1.99
C VAL A 428 18.20 -5.51 -3.39
N SER A 429 17.84 -4.27 -3.71
CA SER A 429 17.16 -3.92 -4.96
C SER A 429 17.96 -4.34 -6.21
N THR A 430 19.31 -4.26 -6.16
CA THR A 430 20.18 -4.59 -7.31
C THR A 430 20.27 -6.08 -7.59
N GLU A 431 20.08 -6.90 -6.59
CA GLU A 431 20.12 -8.35 -6.63
C GLU A 431 18.75 -9.00 -6.92
N SER A 432 17.65 -8.24 -6.70
CA SER A 432 16.27 -8.75 -6.73
C SER A 432 15.67 -8.91 -8.14
N GLY A 433 16.47 -8.73 -9.17
CA GLY A 433 16.07 -9.00 -10.55
C GLY A 433 15.52 -7.79 -11.33
N PRO A 434 15.25 -8.00 -12.64
CA PRO A 434 14.92 -6.90 -13.55
C PRO A 434 13.57 -6.21 -13.24
N GLY A 435 12.64 -6.91 -12.60
CA GLY A 435 11.34 -6.35 -12.22
C GLY A 435 11.46 -5.19 -11.24
N ILE A 436 12.43 -5.25 -10.32
CA ILE A 436 12.70 -4.19 -9.34
C ILE A 436 13.45 -3.03 -9.99
N LEU A 437 14.43 -3.32 -10.85
CA LEU A 437 15.32 -2.30 -11.44
C LEU A 437 14.67 -1.47 -12.54
N GLU A 438 13.62 -1.95 -13.16
CA GLU A 438 12.94 -1.17 -14.22
C GLU A 438 12.34 0.11 -13.66
N ALA A 439 12.74 1.22 -14.27
CA ALA A 439 12.24 2.54 -13.93
C ALA A 439 10.89 2.80 -14.60
N VAL A 440 9.88 3.10 -13.80
CA VAL A 440 8.51 3.44 -14.21
C VAL A 440 7.97 4.59 -13.37
N SER A 441 6.87 5.22 -13.76
CA SER A 441 6.15 6.15 -12.90
C SER A 441 5.10 5.39 -12.09
N ALA A 442 5.58 4.62 -11.08
CA ALA A 442 4.72 3.81 -10.23
C ALA A 442 3.81 4.66 -9.34
N ARG A 443 2.64 4.10 -8.99
CA ARG A 443 1.71 4.65 -8.00
C ARG A 443 1.19 3.54 -7.09
N GLY A 444 -0.04 3.06 -7.30
CA GLY A 444 -0.61 1.98 -6.52
C GLY A 444 0.21 0.68 -6.63
N CYS A 445 0.24 -0.06 -5.53
CA CYS A 445 0.94 -1.33 -5.41
C CYS A 445 0.10 -2.28 -4.55
N ALA A 446 -0.04 -3.53 -4.99
CA ALA A 446 -0.76 -4.58 -4.28
C ALA A 446 0.06 -5.88 -4.26
N LEU A 447 -0.02 -6.61 -3.15
CA LEU A 447 0.55 -7.95 -3.01
C LEU A 447 -0.51 -9.04 -3.23
N GLY A 448 -0.11 -10.15 -3.79
CA GLY A 448 -0.92 -11.36 -3.94
C GLY A 448 -0.12 -12.45 -4.64
N ASP A 449 -0.54 -13.68 -4.49
CA ASP A 449 0.00 -14.84 -5.20
C ASP A 449 -0.99 -15.15 -6.31
N PHE A 450 -0.74 -14.65 -7.53
CA PHE A 450 -1.70 -14.72 -8.63
C PHE A 450 -1.68 -16.07 -9.35
N ASP A 451 -0.60 -16.85 -9.22
CA ASP A 451 -0.46 -18.18 -9.86
C ASP A 451 -0.49 -19.33 -8.83
N ASN A 452 -0.75 -19.00 -7.56
CA ASN A 452 -0.94 -19.95 -6.45
C ASN A 452 0.26 -20.89 -6.23
N ASP A 453 1.49 -20.41 -6.50
CA ASP A 453 2.72 -21.17 -6.29
C ASP A 453 3.32 -21.02 -4.89
N GLY A 454 2.80 -20.08 -4.11
CA GLY A 454 3.21 -19.81 -2.72
C GLY A 454 4.10 -18.60 -2.55
N ASP A 455 4.62 -18.05 -3.63
CA ASP A 455 5.43 -16.85 -3.61
C ASP A 455 4.56 -15.58 -3.64
N LEU A 456 5.04 -14.49 -3.08
CA LEU A 456 4.32 -13.22 -3.09
C LEU A 456 4.66 -12.40 -4.33
N ASP A 457 3.68 -12.18 -5.19
CA ASP A 457 3.80 -11.36 -6.38
C ASP A 457 3.37 -9.92 -6.14
N VAL A 458 3.74 -9.04 -7.08
CA VAL A 458 3.48 -7.61 -6.95
C VAL A 458 2.79 -7.06 -8.20
N LEU A 459 1.63 -6.47 -8.01
CA LEU A 459 0.94 -5.67 -9.02
C LEU A 459 1.24 -4.19 -8.79
N VAL A 460 1.65 -3.47 -9.84
CA VAL A 460 1.94 -2.02 -9.76
C VAL A 460 1.17 -1.29 -10.86
N ASN A 461 0.37 -0.31 -10.47
CA ASN A 461 -0.26 0.62 -11.40
C ASN A 461 0.71 1.76 -11.75
N CYS A 462 0.90 2.03 -13.05
CA CYS A 462 1.90 2.97 -13.55
C CYS A 462 1.25 4.10 -14.34
N THR A 463 1.55 5.34 -13.98
CA THR A 463 0.99 6.53 -14.66
C THR A 463 1.49 6.65 -16.09
N ASN A 464 0.55 6.78 -17.05
CA ASN A 464 0.79 6.90 -18.49
C ASN A 464 1.60 5.74 -19.09
N ASP A 465 1.53 4.58 -18.44
CA ASP A 465 2.21 3.35 -18.87
C ASP A 465 1.33 2.11 -18.66
N VAL A 466 1.79 0.96 -19.15
CA VAL A 466 1.20 -0.33 -18.84
C VAL A 466 1.48 -0.70 -17.38
N PRO A 467 0.59 -1.43 -16.71
CA PRO A 467 0.86 -1.89 -15.35
C PRO A 467 2.07 -2.85 -15.34
N GLN A 468 2.67 -3.02 -14.19
CA GLN A 468 3.64 -4.08 -13.97
C GLN A 468 2.99 -5.19 -13.15
N LEU A 469 3.15 -6.42 -13.57
CA LEU A 469 2.94 -7.64 -12.80
C LEU A 469 4.31 -8.27 -12.63
N LEU A 470 4.79 -8.30 -11.41
CA LEU A 470 6.11 -8.80 -11.04
C LEU A 470 5.90 -10.14 -10.34
N ARG A 471 6.20 -11.22 -11.04
CA ARG A 471 6.20 -12.55 -10.45
C ARG A 471 7.49 -12.74 -9.65
N CYS A 472 7.34 -13.23 -8.43
CA CYS A 472 8.44 -13.66 -7.60
C CYS A 472 8.80 -15.10 -7.97
N ASP A 473 10.04 -15.35 -8.38
CA ASP A 473 10.53 -16.71 -8.62
C ASP A 473 11.50 -17.06 -7.47
N GLN A 474 11.13 -17.95 -6.57
CA GLN A 474 12.01 -18.43 -5.51
C GLN A 474 12.88 -19.59 -5.99
N ALA A 475 14.13 -19.59 -5.53
CA ALA A 475 15.07 -20.69 -5.71
C ALA A 475 15.35 -21.44 -4.40
N ALA A 476 14.98 -20.85 -3.25
CA ALA A 476 15.14 -21.46 -1.93
C ALA A 476 13.97 -22.39 -1.64
N GLY A 477 14.23 -23.54 -1.05
CA GLY A 477 13.17 -24.50 -0.66
C GLY A 477 12.53 -24.13 0.70
N ASN A 478 12.27 -22.85 0.97
CA ASN A 478 11.55 -22.43 2.15
C ASN A 478 10.06 -22.74 2.00
N HIS A 479 9.43 -23.15 3.10
CA HIS A 479 8.01 -23.48 3.17
C HIS A 479 7.16 -22.23 3.43
N TRP A 480 5.88 -22.32 3.10
CA TRP A 480 4.91 -21.26 3.25
C TRP A 480 3.53 -21.76 3.67
N LEU A 481 2.68 -20.83 4.10
CA LEU A 481 1.26 -21.11 4.40
C LEU A 481 0.43 -19.88 4.02
N LYS A 482 -0.68 -20.09 3.31
CA LYS A 482 -1.68 -19.06 3.08
C LYS A 482 -3.01 -19.42 3.71
N LEU A 483 -3.66 -18.43 4.33
CA LEU A 483 -4.94 -18.61 5.00
C LEU A 483 -5.99 -17.69 4.39
N LYS A 484 -7.03 -18.27 3.77
CA LYS A 484 -8.28 -17.59 3.42
C LYS A 484 -9.25 -17.74 4.57
N LEU A 485 -9.56 -16.64 5.27
CA LEU A 485 -10.50 -16.63 6.39
C LEU A 485 -11.89 -16.25 5.89
N ILE A 486 -12.93 -16.88 6.46
CA ILE A 486 -14.32 -16.60 6.14
C ILE A 486 -15.10 -16.42 7.44
N GLY A 487 -15.58 -15.21 7.70
CA GLY A 487 -16.43 -14.91 8.86
C GLY A 487 -17.80 -15.57 8.75
N THR A 488 -18.39 -15.86 9.90
CA THR A 488 -19.77 -16.36 10.03
C THR A 488 -20.56 -15.60 11.08
N LYS A 489 -19.87 -15.11 12.14
CA LYS A 489 -20.35 -14.13 13.12
C LYS A 489 -19.66 -12.80 12.90
N SER A 490 -18.43 -12.82 12.50
CA SER A 490 -17.68 -11.69 11.98
C SER A 490 -18.13 -11.36 10.56
N ASN A 491 -17.76 -10.18 10.03
CA ASN A 491 -17.97 -9.85 8.63
C ASN A 491 -17.41 -10.96 7.72
N ARG A 492 -18.05 -11.16 6.57
CA ARG A 492 -17.79 -12.30 5.70
C ARG A 492 -16.36 -12.35 5.15
N SER A 493 -15.78 -11.21 4.80
CA SER A 493 -14.39 -11.10 4.33
C SER A 493 -13.37 -11.27 5.46
N ALA A 494 -13.81 -11.44 6.72
CA ALA A 494 -12.98 -11.57 7.92
C ALA A 494 -12.02 -10.37 8.15
N ILE A 495 -12.32 -9.19 7.61
CA ILE A 495 -11.51 -7.98 7.81
C ILE A 495 -11.45 -7.66 9.31
N GLY A 496 -10.23 -7.43 9.82
CA GLY A 496 -9.92 -7.29 11.25
C GLY A 496 -9.62 -8.61 11.96
N ALA A 497 -9.71 -9.78 11.28
CA ALA A 497 -9.28 -11.03 11.87
C ALA A 497 -7.75 -11.09 11.94
N ARG A 498 -7.24 -11.35 13.15
CA ARG A 498 -5.81 -11.43 13.43
C ARG A 498 -5.34 -12.87 13.53
N VAL A 499 -4.26 -13.19 12.85
CA VAL A 499 -3.68 -14.53 12.82
C VAL A 499 -2.28 -14.52 13.39
N TYR A 500 -2.03 -15.46 14.29
CA TYR A 500 -0.69 -15.79 14.75
C TYR A 500 -0.29 -17.14 14.15
N CYS A 501 0.91 -17.19 13.59
CA CYS A 501 1.55 -18.39 13.08
C CYS A 501 2.82 -18.67 13.87
N THR A 502 2.92 -19.86 14.47
CA THR A 502 4.08 -20.23 15.31
C THR A 502 4.77 -21.47 14.73
N THR A 503 6.08 -21.35 14.50
CA THR A 503 6.95 -22.44 14.06
C THR A 503 8.25 -22.43 14.86
N GLY A 504 8.60 -23.55 15.51
CA GLY A 504 9.89 -23.69 16.21
C GLY A 504 10.20 -22.61 17.24
N GLY A 505 9.18 -21.92 17.80
CA GLY A 505 9.34 -20.80 18.74
C GLY A 505 9.37 -19.42 18.09
N HIS A 506 9.45 -19.32 16.77
CA HIS A 506 9.24 -18.09 16.02
C HIS A 506 7.74 -17.85 15.83
N ARG A 507 7.26 -16.69 16.24
CA ARG A 507 5.83 -16.34 16.19
C ARG A 507 5.63 -15.10 15.34
N GLN A 508 5.01 -15.28 14.19
CA GLN A 508 4.59 -14.22 13.29
C GLN A 508 3.15 -13.81 13.58
N MET A 509 2.77 -12.60 13.20
CA MET A 509 1.40 -12.09 13.31
C MET A 509 1.07 -11.24 12.09
N ASP A 510 -0.16 -11.42 11.59
CA ASP A 510 -0.73 -10.55 10.57
C ASP A 510 -2.26 -10.44 10.74
N GLU A 511 -2.89 -9.53 10.01
CA GLU A 511 -4.30 -9.19 10.11
C GLU A 511 -4.92 -9.07 8.72
N VAL A 512 -6.16 -9.54 8.53
CA VAL A 512 -6.90 -9.34 7.26
C VAL A 512 -7.29 -7.87 7.14
N ARG A 513 -6.87 -7.20 6.05
CA ARG A 513 -7.08 -5.77 5.84
C ARG A 513 -7.73 -5.45 4.52
N SER A 514 -8.59 -4.45 4.52
CA SER A 514 -9.09 -3.79 3.32
C SER A 514 -8.32 -2.49 3.09
N GLY A 515 -8.03 -2.16 1.82
CA GLY A 515 -7.22 -0.99 1.48
C GLY A 515 -5.72 -1.16 1.80
N GLY A 516 -5.02 -0.04 1.98
CA GLY A 516 -3.58 0.00 2.29
C GLY A 516 -2.71 0.44 1.12
N SER A 517 -1.39 0.28 1.28
CA SER A 517 -0.37 0.71 0.33
C SER A 517 -0.59 2.16 -0.11
N TYR A 518 -0.41 2.47 -1.40
CA TYR A 518 -0.94 3.72 -1.95
C TYR A 518 -2.28 3.42 -2.60
N ILE A 519 -3.37 3.72 -1.88
CA ILE A 519 -4.76 3.68 -2.33
C ILE A 519 -5.16 2.40 -3.08
N SER A 520 -4.66 1.25 -2.62
CA SER A 520 -4.74 -0.05 -3.31
C SER A 520 -5.24 -1.15 -2.39
N GLN A 521 -5.57 -2.31 -2.96
CA GLN A 521 -6.04 -3.49 -2.25
C GLN A 521 -5.13 -4.69 -2.55
N SER A 522 -4.54 -5.28 -1.51
CA SER A 522 -3.83 -6.57 -1.59
C SER A 522 -4.78 -7.75 -1.37
N ASP A 523 -4.30 -8.95 -1.69
CA ASP A 523 -4.99 -10.21 -1.40
C ASP A 523 -5.42 -10.29 0.08
N PHE A 524 -6.63 -10.80 0.35
CA PHE A 524 -7.11 -11.05 1.71
C PHE A 524 -6.49 -12.29 2.36
N ARG A 525 -5.90 -13.18 1.57
CA ARG A 525 -5.22 -14.36 2.10
C ARG A 525 -3.95 -13.94 2.83
N ILE A 526 -3.91 -14.21 4.14
CA ILE A 526 -2.72 -13.96 4.94
C ILE A 526 -1.63 -14.96 4.54
N HIS A 527 -0.43 -14.45 4.32
CA HIS A 527 0.75 -15.22 3.96
C HIS A 527 1.76 -15.27 5.11
N PHE A 528 2.31 -16.45 5.36
CA PHE A 528 3.42 -16.68 6.28
C PHE A 528 4.51 -17.49 5.60
N GLY A 529 5.73 -16.96 5.54
CA GLY A 529 6.92 -17.75 5.25
C GLY A 529 7.32 -18.53 6.49
N LEU A 530 7.75 -19.76 6.30
CA LEU A 530 7.96 -20.71 7.40
C LEU A 530 9.38 -21.29 7.44
N GLY A 531 10.27 -20.82 6.56
CA GLY A 531 11.63 -21.35 6.44
C GLY A 531 11.62 -22.86 6.24
N ALA A 532 12.35 -23.60 7.04
CA ALA A 532 12.44 -25.07 6.96
C ALA A 532 11.38 -25.82 7.79
N ALA A 533 10.37 -25.15 8.34
CA ALA A 533 9.37 -25.79 9.20
C ALA A 533 8.35 -26.58 8.38
N GLU A 534 8.06 -27.82 8.73
CA GLU A 534 7.11 -28.72 8.03
C GLU A 534 5.66 -28.62 8.54
N SER A 535 5.43 -27.84 9.61
CA SER A 535 4.11 -27.61 10.21
C SER A 535 4.09 -26.33 11.00
N ALA A 536 2.91 -25.73 11.15
CA ALA A 536 2.67 -24.51 11.90
C ALA A 536 1.51 -24.66 12.89
N GLU A 537 1.59 -23.96 14.02
CA GLU A 537 0.48 -23.75 14.95
C GLU A 537 -0.16 -22.41 14.64
N ILE A 538 -1.47 -22.40 14.42
CA ILE A 538 -2.25 -21.24 14.04
C ILE A 538 -3.19 -20.87 15.17
N GLU A 539 -3.24 -19.59 15.53
CA GLU A 539 -4.25 -18.98 16.39
C GLU A 539 -4.95 -17.87 15.60
N VAL A 540 -6.26 -17.99 15.41
CA VAL A 540 -7.09 -16.95 14.77
C VAL A 540 -7.92 -16.27 15.83
N ARG A 541 -7.82 -14.93 15.88
CA ARG A 541 -8.67 -14.06 16.68
C ARG A 541 -9.62 -13.32 15.75
N TRP A 542 -10.88 -13.69 15.81
CA TRP A 542 -11.94 -13.13 14.96
C TRP A 542 -12.46 -11.80 15.50
N PRO A 543 -12.94 -10.87 14.64
CA PRO A 543 -13.62 -9.65 15.08
C PRO A 543 -14.79 -9.89 16.04
N SER A 544 -15.47 -11.02 15.92
CA SER A 544 -16.53 -11.45 16.87
C SER A 544 -16.03 -11.69 18.30
N GLY A 545 -14.71 -11.72 18.54
CA GLY A 545 -14.09 -12.10 19.80
C GLY A 545 -13.85 -13.61 19.96
N THR A 546 -14.26 -14.43 19.00
CA THR A 546 -13.95 -15.87 18.99
C THR A 546 -12.44 -16.07 18.79
N VAL A 547 -11.86 -17.05 19.50
CA VAL A 547 -10.44 -17.45 19.34
C VAL A 547 -10.39 -18.92 19.01
N GLU A 548 -9.72 -19.27 17.91
CA GLU A 548 -9.61 -20.66 17.45
C GLU A 548 -8.15 -21.02 17.22
N LYS A 549 -7.78 -22.28 17.51
CA LYS A 549 -6.40 -22.79 17.39
C LYS A 549 -6.41 -24.14 16.71
N PHE A 550 -5.46 -24.32 15.80
CA PHE A 550 -5.23 -25.60 15.13
C PHE A 550 -3.78 -25.71 14.65
N SER A 551 -3.38 -26.92 14.27
CA SER A 551 -2.09 -27.16 13.63
C SER A 551 -2.31 -27.58 12.19
N THR A 552 -1.42 -27.18 11.28
CA THR A 552 -1.50 -27.52 9.86
C THR A 552 -0.13 -27.86 9.28
N LYS A 553 -0.13 -28.59 8.16
CA LYS A 553 1.06 -28.75 7.32
C LYS A 553 1.28 -27.51 6.47
N VAL A 554 2.47 -27.36 5.97
CA VAL A 554 2.93 -26.25 5.11
C VAL A 554 2.59 -26.44 3.64
N ASP A 555 2.98 -25.50 2.77
CA ASP A 555 2.88 -25.49 1.30
C ASP A 555 1.44 -25.69 0.81
N ARG A 556 0.54 -24.87 1.35
CA ARG A 556 -0.88 -24.92 0.97
C ARG A 556 -1.61 -23.62 1.20
N ILE A 557 -2.67 -23.44 0.47
CA ILE A 557 -3.72 -22.47 0.74
C ILE A 557 -4.81 -23.18 1.55
N LEU A 558 -5.05 -22.73 2.77
CA LEU A 558 -6.07 -23.28 3.65
C LEU A 558 -7.23 -22.30 3.79
N THR A 559 -8.43 -22.72 3.43
CA THR A 559 -9.66 -21.96 3.74
C THR A 559 -10.15 -22.35 5.13
N PHE A 560 -10.24 -21.37 6.02
CA PHE A 560 -10.72 -21.56 7.39
C PHE A 560 -11.96 -20.71 7.65
N ARG A 561 -13.03 -21.35 8.05
CA ARG A 561 -14.33 -20.72 8.33
C ARG A 561 -14.55 -20.61 9.83
N GLU A 562 -14.91 -19.43 10.32
CA GLU A 562 -15.20 -19.17 11.73
C GLU A 562 -16.20 -20.18 12.31
N GLY A 563 -15.86 -20.80 13.45
CA GLY A 563 -16.67 -21.80 14.13
C GLY A 563 -16.61 -23.21 13.53
N GLN A 564 -15.73 -23.45 12.53
CA GLN A 564 -15.56 -24.77 11.92
C GLN A 564 -14.08 -25.15 11.98
N MET A 565 -13.75 -26.23 12.69
CA MET A 565 -12.36 -26.75 12.69
C MET A 565 -11.97 -27.16 11.27
N PRO A 566 -10.73 -26.82 10.81
CA PRO A 566 -10.26 -27.15 9.47
C PRO A 566 -10.09 -28.63 9.21
#